data_4f122f159650ccf38d6b3edef95e650a
#
_entry.id   4f122f159650ccf38d6b3edef95e650a
#
_cell.length_a   1.000
_cell.length_b   1.000
_cell.length_c   1.000
_cell.angle_alpha   90.00
_cell.angle_beta   90.00
_cell.angle_gamma   90.00
#
_symmetry.space_group_name_H-M   'P 1'
#
loop_
_entity.id
_entity.type
_entity.pdbx_description
1 polymer ?
#
loop_
_entity_poly.entity_id
_entity_poly.type
_entity_poly.pdbx_seq_one_letter_code
_entity_poly.pdbx_strand_id
1 'polypeptide(L)'
;MKKIYLSIVLLASLVLGACSSSDNDDSKNAAYSEEKVSDAPEWQIDWSNSQDCPDWSEPDGTLYENWTILMVQIEDALQPFVSENDMMAIFVNGELRGLANPATTVDGELTGTATFLMKAYGNETSKETVHASLQYYSQKLKHLFTLSANINLSSDVTTGTDEDYVPLFTLGSAKYPVVKTENVESLLTVAGITPARGNIVGAFVGDECRGKVELSGLGITLLDIYGRSAGESVTLKCYDAAKGLMYTIPDAVKM
;
A
#
# COMPACT_ATOMS: atom_id res chain seq x y z
N MET A 1 -23.72 34.31 41.75
CA MET A 1 -23.59 32.87 41.65
C MET A 1 -22.13 32.53 41.42
N LYS A 2 -21.46 32.03 42.44
CA LYS A 2 -20.00 31.74 42.45
C LYS A 2 -19.79 30.31 41.92
N LYS A 3 -19.00 30.18 40.85
CA LYS A 3 -18.57 28.87 40.34
C LYS A 3 -17.33 28.44 41.15
N ILE A 4 -17.45 27.29 41.81
CA ILE A 4 -16.41 26.64 42.57
C ILE A 4 -15.66 25.70 41.60
N TYR A 5 -14.36 25.95 41.39
CA TYR A 5 -13.47 25.01 40.68
C TYR A 5 -12.89 24.05 41.72
N LEU A 6 -13.19 22.76 41.52
CA LEU A 6 -12.64 21.68 42.35
C LEU A 6 -11.33 21.22 41.71
N SER A 7 -10.20 21.56 42.32
CA SER A 7 -8.88 21.08 41.96
C SER A 7 -8.65 19.73 42.63
N ILE A 8 -8.51 18.67 41.83
CA ILE A 8 -8.09 17.36 42.33
C ILE A 8 -6.56 17.33 42.32
N VAL A 9 -5.98 17.32 43.50
CA VAL A 9 -4.56 17.07 43.72
C VAL A 9 -4.34 15.58 43.84
N LEU A 10 -3.62 15.01 42.88
CA LEU A 10 -3.24 13.60 42.90
C LEU A 10 -1.94 13.46 43.70
N LEU A 11 -2.05 12.84 44.87
CA LEU A 11 -0.91 12.54 45.74
C LEU A 11 -0.21 11.28 45.23
N ALA A 12 1.02 11.42 44.72
CA ALA A 12 1.88 10.28 44.40
C ALA A 12 2.55 9.80 45.70
N SER A 13 2.18 8.61 46.16
CA SER A 13 2.85 7.91 47.25
C SER A 13 4.05 7.12 46.70
N LEU A 14 5.25 7.60 47.00
CA LEU A 14 6.51 6.86 46.86
C LEU A 14 6.54 5.74 47.92
N VAL A 15 6.53 4.50 47.49
CA VAL A 15 6.90 3.36 48.34
C VAL A 15 8.33 2.95 47.96
N LEU A 16 9.26 3.33 48.83
CA LEU A 16 10.63 2.80 48.84
C LEU A 16 10.60 1.43 49.54
N GLY A 17 10.64 0.37 48.75
CA GLY A 17 10.89 -0.98 49.23
C GLY A 17 12.28 -1.43 48.82
N ALA A 18 13.25 -1.29 49.73
CA ALA A 18 14.54 -1.93 49.56
C ALA A 18 14.43 -3.41 49.93
N CYS A 19 14.68 -4.30 48.96
CA CYS A 19 15.10 -5.68 49.24
C CYS A 19 16.25 -6.03 48.32
N SER A 20 17.41 -6.18 48.94
CA SER A 20 18.59 -6.73 48.34
C SER A 20 18.42 -8.24 48.12
N SER A 21 18.55 -8.68 46.90
CA SER A 21 19.07 -10.03 46.58
C SER A 21 19.91 -9.90 45.29
N SER A 22 21.16 -10.23 45.45
CA SER A 22 22.15 -10.33 44.40
C SER A 22 21.77 -11.48 43.48
N ASP A 23 21.28 -11.17 42.31
CA ASP A 23 21.42 -12.01 41.13
C ASP A 23 22.04 -11.18 40.03
N ASN A 24 23.19 -11.64 39.58
CA ASN A 24 23.86 -11.13 38.41
C ASN A 24 22.96 -11.38 37.19
N ASP A 25 22.05 -10.47 36.93
CA ASP A 25 21.38 -10.41 35.67
C ASP A 25 22.16 -9.46 34.76
N ASP A 26 23.00 -10.06 33.92
CA ASP A 26 23.52 -9.42 32.73
C ASP A 26 22.32 -8.93 31.92
N SER A 27 21.84 -7.75 32.21
CA SER A 27 20.93 -7.02 31.33
C SER A 27 21.72 -6.64 30.08
N LYS A 28 21.95 -7.63 29.21
CA LYS A 28 22.21 -7.40 27.80
C LYS A 28 21.16 -6.39 27.37
N ASN A 29 21.62 -5.25 26.85
CA ASN A 29 20.76 -4.28 26.18
C ASN A 29 19.93 -5.06 25.15
N ALA A 30 18.72 -5.47 25.54
CA ALA A 30 17.86 -6.25 24.65
C ALA A 30 17.56 -5.35 23.43
N ALA A 31 17.84 -5.86 22.24
CA ALA A 31 17.57 -5.14 21.00
C ALA A 31 16.07 -4.92 20.77
N TYR A 32 15.23 -5.37 21.69
CA TYR A 32 13.78 -5.28 21.65
C TYR A 32 13.17 -5.03 23.05
N SER A 33 11.94 -4.55 23.07
CA SER A 33 11.07 -4.58 24.24
C SER A 33 9.99 -5.65 24.09
N GLU A 34 9.44 -6.13 25.21
CA GLU A 34 8.34 -7.08 25.22
C GLU A 34 7.19 -6.59 26.13
N GLU A 35 5.96 -6.93 25.72
CA GLU A 35 4.76 -6.66 26.49
C GLU A 35 3.76 -7.82 26.36
N LYS A 36 2.91 -8.03 27.37
CA LYS A 36 1.82 -8.99 27.31
C LYS A 36 0.65 -8.43 26.51
N VAL A 37 0.12 -9.22 25.59
CA VAL A 37 -1.02 -8.85 24.74
C VAL A 37 -2.05 -10.00 24.79
N SER A 38 -3.31 -9.67 25.06
CA SER A 38 -4.39 -10.66 25.19
C SER A 38 -4.87 -11.21 23.84
N ASP A 39 -4.85 -10.36 22.82
CA ASP A 39 -5.46 -10.66 21.52
C ASP A 39 -4.45 -10.53 20.39
N ALA A 40 -4.65 -11.33 19.34
CA ALA A 40 -3.85 -11.20 18.12
C ALA A 40 -4.08 -9.85 17.45
N PRO A 41 -3.03 -9.18 16.95
CA PRO A 41 -3.18 -7.89 16.33
C PRO A 41 -3.87 -7.97 14.96
N GLU A 42 -4.81 -7.08 14.72
CA GLU A 42 -5.50 -6.93 13.43
C GLU A 42 -4.84 -5.84 12.55
N TRP A 43 -3.53 -5.87 12.45
CA TRP A 43 -2.80 -4.88 11.65
C TRP A 43 -3.20 -4.96 10.18
N GLN A 44 -3.36 -3.81 9.58
CA GLN A 44 -3.63 -3.66 8.16
C GLN A 44 -2.87 -2.45 7.62
N ILE A 45 -2.42 -2.56 6.38
CA ILE A 45 -1.84 -1.43 5.67
C ILE A 45 -2.99 -0.53 5.22
N ASP A 46 -2.96 0.74 5.63
CA ASP A 46 -3.90 1.71 5.11
C ASP A 46 -3.42 2.24 3.75
N TRP A 47 -4.05 1.76 2.71
CA TRP A 47 -3.81 2.19 1.32
C TRP A 47 -4.62 3.42 0.94
N SER A 48 -5.60 3.82 1.76
CA SER A 48 -6.49 4.92 1.45
C SER A 48 -5.77 6.28 1.45
N ASN A 49 -6.30 7.19 0.66
CA ASN A 49 -5.89 8.59 0.59
C ASN A 49 -7.13 9.49 0.76
N SER A 50 -6.99 10.78 0.51
CA SER A 50 -8.08 11.76 0.62
C SER A 50 -8.23 12.61 -0.64
N GLN A 51 -7.78 12.09 -1.80
CA GLN A 51 -7.92 12.81 -3.06
C GLN A 51 -9.37 12.79 -3.53
N ASP A 52 -9.83 13.93 -4.01
CA ASP A 52 -11.15 14.05 -4.60
C ASP A 52 -11.21 13.34 -5.96
N CYS A 53 -12.41 12.86 -6.31
CA CYS A 53 -12.66 12.28 -7.63
C CYS A 53 -12.46 13.36 -8.71
N PRO A 54 -11.63 13.10 -9.73
CA PRO A 54 -11.47 14.04 -10.83
C PRO A 54 -12.80 14.26 -11.58
N ASP A 55 -13.03 15.50 -11.99
CA ASP A 55 -14.17 15.86 -12.86
C ASP A 55 -13.78 15.70 -14.34
N TRP A 56 -13.61 14.45 -14.77
CA TRP A 56 -13.32 14.12 -16.16
C TRP A 56 -14.60 13.87 -16.92
N SER A 57 -14.70 14.44 -18.12
CA SER A 57 -15.79 14.19 -19.06
C SER A 57 -15.25 13.59 -20.35
N GLU A 58 -16.05 12.76 -21.01
CA GLU A 58 -15.70 12.12 -22.28
C GLU A 58 -15.20 13.16 -23.29
N PRO A 59 -14.04 12.94 -23.93
CA PRO A 59 -13.52 13.87 -24.94
C PRO A 59 -14.42 13.88 -26.18
N ASP A 60 -14.50 15.03 -26.83
CA ASP A 60 -15.20 15.15 -28.13
C ASP A 60 -14.41 14.43 -29.23
N GLY A 61 -14.80 13.22 -29.55
CA GLY A 61 -14.16 12.40 -30.57
C GLY A 61 -14.19 12.98 -31.98
N THR A 62 -15.01 14.00 -32.26
CA THR A 62 -15.07 14.65 -33.57
C THR A 62 -13.87 15.57 -33.85
N LEU A 63 -13.08 15.88 -32.81
CA LEU A 63 -11.87 16.70 -32.92
C LEU A 63 -10.64 15.90 -33.37
N TYR A 64 -10.77 14.55 -33.49
CA TYR A 64 -9.67 13.65 -33.79
C TYR A 64 -9.92 12.85 -35.05
N GLU A 65 -8.85 12.63 -35.82
CA GLU A 65 -8.90 11.85 -37.07
C GLU A 65 -8.94 10.35 -36.80
N ASN A 66 -8.34 9.90 -35.67
CA ASN A 66 -8.17 8.50 -35.34
C ASN A 66 -8.65 8.17 -33.93
N TRP A 67 -8.86 6.92 -33.68
CA TRP A 67 -9.03 6.34 -32.33
C TRP A 67 -8.50 4.90 -32.31
N THR A 68 -8.11 4.45 -31.14
CA THR A 68 -7.71 3.08 -30.90
C THR A 68 -8.37 2.56 -29.62
N ILE A 69 -8.36 1.26 -29.43
CA ILE A 69 -8.71 0.65 -28.15
C ILE A 69 -7.42 0.43 -27.36
N LEU A 70 -7.37 1.01 -26.19
CA LEU A 70 -6.30 0.81 -25.23
C LEU A 70 -6.80 -0.09 -24.10
N MET A 71 -6.10 -1.21 -23.89
CA MET A 71 -6.31 -2.08 -22.74
C MET A 71 -5.34 -1.66 -21.62
N VAL A 72 -5.86 -1.42 -20.43
CA VAL A 72 -5.07 -1.11 -19.23
C VAL A 72 -5.43 -2.10 -18.14
N GLN A 73 -4.44 -2.61 -17.43
CA GLN A 73 -4.63 -3.55 -16.34
C GLN A 73 -4.25 -2.93 -14.99
N ILE A 74 -4.81 -3.50 -13.95
CA ILE A 74 -4.40 -3.26 -12.57
C ILE A 74 -3.98 -4.59 -11.94
N GLU A 75 -2.94 -4.55 -11.11
CA GLU A 75 -2.40 -5.76 -10.48
C GLU A 75 -3.42 -6.44 -9.55
N ASP A 76 -3.21 -7.71 -9.27
CA ASP A 76 -4.10 -8.52 -8.43
C ASP A 76 -4.29 -7.93 -7.03
N ALA A 77 -3.25 -7.35 -6.45
CA ALA A 77 -3.31 -6.72 -5.13
C ALA A 77 -4.22 -5.47 -5.11
N LEU A 78 -4.40 -4.80 -6.24
CA LEU A 78 -5.26 -3.62 -6.38
C LEU A 78 -6.73 -4.00 -6.71
N GLN A 79 -6.96 -5.17 -7.29
CA GLN A 79 -8.29 -5.62 -7.72
C GLN A 79 -9.38 -5.60 -6.62
N PRO A 80 -9.10 -5.95 -5.34
CA PRO A 80 -10.10 -5.86 -4.27
C PRO A 80 -10.65 -4.45 -4.02
N PHE A 81 -9.93 -3.44 -4.48
CA PHE A 81 -10.30 -2.03 -4.34
C PHE A 81 -11.02 -1.46 -5.55
N VAL A 82 -11.20 -2.24 -6.62
CA VAL A 82 -11.98 -1.81 -7.79
C VAL A 82 -13.44 -1.63 -7.44
N SER A 83 -14.05 -0.60 -8.03
CA SER A 83 -15.47 -0.31 -7.93
C SER A 83 -16.01 0.18 -9.27
N GLU A 84 -17.33 0.08 -9.47
CA GLU A 84 -18.02 0.54 -10.68
C GLU A 84 -17.82 2.05 -10.97
N ASN A 85 -17.52 2.84 -9.93
CA ASN A 85 -17.32 4.28 -10.02
C ASN A 85 -15.84 4.68 -10.21
N ASP A 86 -14.95 3.72 -10.39
CA ASP A 86 -13.56 4.01 -10.73
C ASP A 86 -13.47 4.59 -12.14
N MET A 87 -12.46 5.42 -12.36
CA MET A 87 -12.25 6.09 -13.64
C MET A 87 -10.81 5.92 -14.10
N MET A 88 -10.65 5.67 -15.40
CA MET A 88 -9.36 5.64 -16.05
C MET A 88 -9.33 6.67 -17.18
N ALA A 89 -8.27 7.46 -17.25
CA ALA A 89 -8.11 8.49 -18.26
C ALA A 89 -6.73 8.44 -18.90
N ILE A 90 -6.65 8.82 -20.17
CA ILE A 90 -5.38 9.03 -20.87
C ILE A 90 -5.24 10.51 -21.27
N PHE A 91 -4.06 11.05 -20.99
CA PHE A 91 -3.69 12.42 -21.35
C PHE A 91 -2.45 12.43 -22.25
N VAL A 92 -2.50 13.24 -23.29
CA VAL A 92 -1.36 13.52 -24.16
C VAL A 92 -1.13 15.03 -24.14
N ASN A 93 0.05 15.47 -23.75
CA ASN A 93 0.37 16.90 -23.59
C ASN A 93 -0.63 17.67 -22.70
N GLY A 94 -1.19 17.00 -21.69
CA GLY A 94 -2.19 17.58 -20.78
C GLY A 94 -3.62 17.62 -21.31
N GLU A 95 -3.86 17.15 -22.53
CA GLU A 95 -5.19 17.03 -23.14
C GLU A 95 -5.78 15.64 -22.90
N LEU A 96 -7.02 15.57 -22.40
CA LEU A 96 -7.75 14.33 -22.20
C LEU A 96 -8.10 13.71 -23.55
N ARG A 97 -7.61 12.50 -23.81
CA ARG A 97 -7.77 11.78 -25.07
C ARG A 97 -8.63 10.53 -24.98
N GLY A 98 -9.02 10.12 -23.80
CA GLY A 98 -9.89 8.98 -23.57
C GLY A 98 -10.27 8.82 -22.11
N LEU A 99 -11.43 8.21 -21.89
CA LEU A 99 -12.00 7.95 -20.57
C LEU A 99 -12.62 6.55 -20.57
N ALA A 100 -12.51 5.83 -19.46
CA ALA A 100 -13.15 4.53 -19.27
C ALA A 100 -13.52 4.29 -17.81
N ASN A 101 -14.53 3.46 -17.61
CA ASN A 101 -14.85 2.84 -16.34
C ASN A 101 -14.50 1.35 -16.40
N PRO A 102 -14.40 0.62 -15.27
CA PRO A 102 -14.16 -0.81 -15.29
C PRO A 102 -15.22 -1.56 -16.11
N ALA A 103 -14.78 -2.60 -16.82
CA ALA A 103 -15.71 -3.44 -17.54
C ALA A 103 -16.64 -4.17 -16.56
N THR A 104 -17.94 -4.12 -16.83
CA THR A 104 -18.97 -4.82 -16.06
C THR A 104 -19.68 -5.85 -16.91
N THR A 105 -20.23 -6.89 -16.30
CA THR A 105 -21.16 -7.82 -16.95
C THR A 105 -22.51 -7.16 -17.22
N VAL A 106 -23.36 -7.85 -17.99
CA VAL A 106 -24.74 -7.39 -18.28
C VAL A 106 -25.56 -7.18 -16.99
N ASP A 107 -25.24 -7.91 -15.92
CA ASP A 107 -25.88 -7.81 -14.61
C ASP A 107 -25.24 -6.74 -13.70
N GLY A 108 -24.25 -5.98 -14.21
CA GLY A 108 -23.56 -4.93 -13.47
C GLY A 108 -22.46 -5.41 -12.53
N GLU A 109 -22.12 -6.71 -12.53
CA GLU A 109 -21.00 -7.24 -11.78
C GLU A 109 -19.69 -6.92 -12.51
N LEU A 110 -18.63 -6.60 -11.75
CA LEU A 110 -17.30 -6.41 -12.31
C LEU A 110 -16.77 -7.72 -12.87
N THR A 111 -16.29 -7.71 -14.12
CA THR A 111 -15.62 -8.88 -14.69
C THR A 111 -14.34 -9.17 -13.90
N GLY A 112 -14.10 -10.42 -13.55
CA GLY A 112 -13.11 -10.88 -12.57
C GLY A 112 -11.62 -10.54 -12.82
N THR A 113 -11.32 -9.79 -13.86
CA THR A 113 -10.04 -9.13 -14.08
C THR A 113 -10.34 -7.65 -14.26
N ALA A 114 -9.81 -6.81 -13.37
CA ALA A 114 -9.98 -5.37 -13.50
C ALA A 114 -9.20 -4.86 -14.71
N THR A 115 -9.86 -4.92 -15.84
CA THR A 115 -9.36 -4.46 -17.12
C THR A 115 -10.20 -3.28 -17.57
N PHE A 116 -9.55 -2.18 -17.89
CA PHE A 116 -10.17 -1.03 -18.51
C PHE A 116 -9.96 -1.10 -20.01
N LEU A 117 -11.05 -1.10 -20.76
CA LEU A 117 -11.02 -0.93 -22.21
C LEU A 117 -11.39 0.51 -22.52
N MET A 118 -10.42 1.29 -22.94
CA MET A 118 -10.58 2.70 -23.17
C MET A 118 -10.47 3.02 -24.66
N LYS A 119 -11.44 3.77 -25.19
CA LYS A 119 -11.32 4.38 -26.50
C LYS A 119 -10.45 5.62 -26.34
N ALA A 120 -9.28 5.61 -26.99
CA ALA A 120 -8.33 6.69 -26.98
C ALA A 120 -8.25 7.35 -28.35
N TYR A 121 -8.35 8.66 -28.39
CA TYR A 121 -8.38 9.48 -29.61
C TYR A 121 -7.02 10.09 -29.91
N GLY A 122 -6.70 10.23 -31.22
CA GLY A 122 -5.45 10.82 -31.68
C GLY A 122 -5.51 11.39 -33.08
N ASN A 123 -4.57 12.27 -33.37
CA ASN A 123 -4.32 12.80 -34.71
C ASN A 123 -2.96 12.33 -35.24
N GLU A 124 -2.34 11.40 -34.51
CA GLU A 124 -1.02 10.85 -34.80
C GLU A 124 -1.09 9.84 -35.96
N THR A 125 -0.09 9.88 -36.81
CA THR A 125 0.01 8.94 -37.94
C THR A 125 0.53 7.58 -37.51
N SER A 126 0.21 6.54 -38.26
CA SER A 126 0.23 5.12 -37.95
C SER A 126 1.51 4.47 -37.39
N LYS A 127 2.57 5.21 -37.14
CA LYS A 127 3.85 4.66 -36.63
C LYS A 127 4.47 5.45 -35.50
N GLU A 128 3.80 6.49 -35.02
CA GLU A 128 4.32 7.33 -33.98
C GLU A 128 3.75 6.92 -32.62
N THR A 129 4.62 6.75 -31.65
CA THR A 129 4.19 6.66 -30.26
C THR A 129 4.20 8.04 -29.64
N VAL A 130 3.19 8.32 -28.83
CA VAL A 130 3.12 9.53 -28.01
C VAL A 130 3.44 9.22 -26.57
N HIS A 131 4.07 10.15 -25.88
CA HIS A 131 4.25 10.06 -24.44
C HIS A 131 2.93 10.44 -23.77
N ALA A 132 2.28 9.47 -23.16
CA ALA A 132 0.99 9.64 -22.51
C ALA A 132 1.10 9.50 -20.99
N SER A 133 0.24 10.21 -20.28
CA SER A 133 -0.03 10.01 -18.85
C SER A 133 -1.36 9.28 -18.72
N LEU A 134 -1.30 8.06 -18.19
CA LEU A 134 -2.47 7.29 -17.77
C LEU A 134 -2.76 7.62 -16.31
N GLN A 135 -4.01 7.89 -16.00
CA GLN A 135 -4.46 8.19 -14.64
C GLN A 135 -5.62 7.27 -14.28
N TYR A 136 -5.53 6.64 -13.12
CA TYR A 136 -6.56 5.78 -12.57
C TYR A 136 -7.01 6.29 -11.21
N TYR A 137 -8.28 6.66 -11.08
CA TYR A 137 -8.87 7.03 -9.80
C TYR A 137 -9.63 5.85 -9.21
N SER A 138 -9.19 5.41 -8.03
CA SER A 138 -9.89 4.41 -7.23
C SER A 138 -10.81 5.09 -6.22
N GLN A 139 -12.10 4.87 -6.36
CA GLN A 139 -13.11 5.43 -5.46
C GLN A 139 -12.98 4.88 -4.03
N LYS A 140 -12.67 3.59 -3.88
CA LYS A 140 -12.49 2.97 -2.56
C LYS A 140 -11.26 3.47 -1.83
N LEU A 141 -10.16 3.69 -2.55
CA LEU A 141 -8.90 4.18 -1.98
C LEU A 141 -8.85 5.70 -1.91
N LYS A 142 -9.76 6.41 -2.56
CA LYS A 142 -9.72 7.87 -2.76
C LYS A 142 -8.34 8.32 -3.22
N HIS A 143 -7.84 7.64 -4.25
CA HIS A 143 -6.48 7.80 -4.70
C HIS A 143 -6.38 7.87 -6.21
N LEU A 144 -5.59 8.83 -6.70
CA LEU A 144 -5.28 9.01 -8.10
C LEU A 144 -3.89 8.43 -8.38
N PHE A 145 -3.88 7.29 -9.05
CA PHE A 145 -2.66 6.69 -9.57
C PHE A 145 -2.27 7.35 -10.88
N THR A 146 -0.98 7.44 -11.15
CA THR A 146 -0.46 8.00 -12.41
C THR A 146 0.64 7.10 -12.95
N LEU A 147 0.58 6.80 -14.24
CA LEU A 147 1.54 5.99 -14.97
C LEU A 147 1.89 6.68 -16.28
N SER A 148 3.17 6.76 -16.62
CA SER A 148 3.62 7.26 -17.93
C SER A 148 3.89 6.09 -18.86
N ALA A 149 3.42 6.18 -20.10
CA ALA A 149 3.61 5.17 -21.12
C ALA A 149 3.79 5.79 -22.50
N ASN A 150 4.50 5.09 -23.39
CA ASN A 150 4.54 5.44 -24.80
C ASN A 150 3.47 4.61 -25.52
N ILE A 151 2.49 5.26 -26.12
CA ILE A 151 1.30 4.64 -26.69
C ILE A 151 1.15 5.06 -28.14
N ASN A 152 0.76 4.10 -28.99
CA ASN A 152 0.35 4.38 -30.35
C ASN A 152 -1.17 4.63 -30.37
N LEU A 153 -1.58 5.80 -30.84
CA LEU A 153 -3.00 6.20 -30.93
C LEU A 153 -3.58 6.10 -32.35
N SER A 154 -2.88 5.40 -33.26
CA SER A 154 -3.41 5.20 -34.61
C SER A 154 -4.51 4.11 -34.65
N SER A 155 -5.43 4.21 -35.60
CA SER A 155 -6.55 3.27 -35.76
C SER A 155 -6.16 1.84 -36.11
N ASP A 156 -4.91 1.62 -36.52
CA ASP A 156 -4.40 0.32 -36.99
C ASP A 156 -3.79 -0.52 -35.87
N VAL A 157 -3.78 0.00 -34.63
CA VAL A 157 -3.13 -0.64 -33.49
C VAL A 157 -4.07 -0.72 -32.30
N THR A 158 -4.14 -1.89 -31.70
CA THR A 158 -4.74 -2.06 -30.36
C THR A 158 -3.60 -2.21 -29.37
N THR A 159 -3.46 -1.26 -28.45
CA THR A 159 -2.40 -1.31 -27.45
C THR A 159 -2.85 -2.13 -26.25
N GLY A 160 -1.96 -2.94 -25.71
CA GLY A 160 -2.22 -3.76 -24.52
C GLY A 160 -2.80 -5.14 -24.84
N THR A 161 -2.74 -5.60 -26.08
CA THR A 161 -3.09 -6.96 -26.45
C THR A 161 -1.84 -7.80 -26.71
N ASP A 162 -1.82 -9.00 -26.14
CA ASP A 162 -0.90 -10.13 -26.35
C ASP A 162 0.56 -9.88 -25.93
N GLU A 163 1.44 -9.54 -26.85
CA GLU A 163 2.89 -9.49 -26.61
C GLU A 163 3.41 -8.08 -26.36
N ASP A 164 2.57 -7.07 -26.51
CA ASP A 164 2.94 -5.68 -26.33
C ASP A 164 2.83 -5.26 -24.87
N TYR A 165 3.57 -4.20 -24.53
CA TYR A 165 3.53 -3.59 -23.20
C TYR A 165 2.09 -3.19 -22.80
N VAL A 166 1.56 -3.84 -21.78
CA VAL A 166 0.29 -3.49 -21.15
C VAL A 166 0.55 -2.56 -19.98
N PRO A 167 0.02 -1.32 -20.00
CA PRO A 167 0.12 -0.45 -18.83
C PRO A 167 -0.50 -1.12 -17.60
N LEU A 168 0.28 -1.20 -16.50
CA LEU A 168 -0.12 -1.88 -15.27
C LEU A 168 -0.02 -0.92 -14.09
N PHE A 169 -1.13 -0.67 -13.40
CA PHE A 169 -1.15 0.06 -12.13
C PHE A 169 -0.92 -0.89 -10.95
N THR A 170 -0.08 -0.46 -10.01
CA THR A 170 0.26 -1.23 -8.82
C THR A 170 -0.22 -0.54 -7.55
N LEU A 171 -0.63 -1.30 -6.54
CA LEU A 171 -1.21 -0.79 -5.30
C LEU A 171 -0.26 0.15 -4.54
N GLY A 172 1.04 -0.19 -4.51
CA GLY A 172 2.05 0.60 -3.79
C GLY A 172 2.46 1.90 -4.47
N SER A 173 2.31 2.00 -5.80
CA SER A 173 3.02 3.00 -6.62
C SER A 173 2.74 4.47 -6.29
N ALA A 174 1.59 4.77 -5.70
CA ALA A 174 1.22 6.16 -5.45
C ALA A 174 1.33 6.57 -3.97
N LYS A 175 0.86 5.74 -3.02
CA LYS A 175 0.93 6.05 -1.58
C LYS A 175 2.28 5.70 -0.97
N TYR A 176 2.86 4.59 -1.42
CA TYR A 176 4.11 4.04 -0.92
C TYR A 176 5.03 3.64 -2.08
N PRO A 177 5.71 4.61 -2.71
CA PRO A 177 6.49 4.37 -3.92
C PRO A 177 7.80 3.58 -3.67
N VAL A 178 8.20 3.40 -2.42
CA VAL A 178 9.39 2.63 -2.06
C VAL A 178 8.97 1.30 -1.45
N VAL A 179 9.48 0.21 -1.98
CA VAL A 179 9.24 -1.15 -1.45
C VAL A 179 10.58 -1.78 -1.11
N LYS A 180 10.64 -2.42 0.06
CA LYS A 180 11.79 -3.19 0.49
C LYS A 180 11.33 -4.55 1.01
N THR A 181 11.86 -5.61 0.44
CA THR A 181 11.59 -6.98 0.87
C THR A 181 12.65 -7.46 1.85
N GLU A 182 12.24 -7.92 3.03
CA GLU A 182 13.13 -8.40 4.07
C GLU A 182 12.75 -9.81 4.53
N ASN A 183 13.75 -10.63 4.88
CA ASN A 183 13.51 -11.89 5.58
C ASN A 183 13.33 -11.62 7.08
N VAL A 184 12.08 -11.53 7.53
CA VAL A 184 11.78 -11.15 8.93
C VAL A 184 12.17 -12.21 9.94
N GLU A 185 12.21 -13.51 9.59
CA GLU A 185 12.70 -14.55 10.51
C GLU A 185 14.19 -14.36 10.83
N SER A 186 14.98 -13.94 9.85
CA SER A 186 16.38 -13.58 10.05
C SER A 186 16.54 -12.37 10.96
N LEU A 187 15.75 -11.32 10.76
CA LEU A 187 15.80 -10.11 11.59
C LEU A 187 15.42 -10.39 13.04
N LEU A 188 14.38 -11.19 13.28
CA LEU A 188 13.99 -11.63 14.63
C LEU A 188 15.10 -12.41 15.30
N THR A 189 15.73 -13.37 14.59
CA THR A 189 16.83 -14.16 15.10
C THR A 189 18.03 -13.30 15.51
N VAL A 190 18.39 -12.31 14.68
CA VAL A 190 19.46 -11.35 14.99
C VAL A 190 19.14 -10.52 16.23
N ALA A 191 17.87 -10.17 16.44
CA ALA A 191 17.41 -9.48 17.62
C ALA A 191 17.34 -10.37 18.88
N GLY A 192 17.54 -11.70 18.74
CA GLY A 192 17.46 -12.66 19.85
C GLY A 192 16.06 -13.22 20.11
N ILE A 193 15.13 -12.99 19.20
CA ILE A 193 13.75 -13.53 19.25
C ILE A 193 13.70 -14.80 18.41
N THR A 194 13.20 -15.90 18.98
CA THR A 194 13.04 -17.15 18.24
C THR A 194 11.79 -17.10 17.37
N PRO A 195 11.92 -17.13 16.02
CA PRO A 195 10.75 -17.19 15.15
C PRO A 195 9.99 -18.50 15.34
N ALA A 196 8.67 -18.43 15.32
CA ALA A 196 7.82 -19.61 15.37
C ALA A 196 6.70 -19.50 14.34
N ARG A 197 6.30 -20.66 13.78
CA ARG A 197 5.18 -20.71 12.84
C ARG A 197 3.91 -20.15 13.48
N GLY A 198 3.19 -19.32 12.73
CA GLY A 198 1.95 -18.69 13.19
C GLY A 198 2.16 -17.40 13.99
N ASN A 199 3.42 -17.02 14.29
CA ASN A 199 3.67 -15.68 14.80
C ASN A 199 3.38 -14.65 13.70
N ILE A 200 2.86 -13.49 14.10
CA ILE A 200 2.51 -12.42 13.16
C ILE A 200 3.55 -11.30 13.29
N VAL A 201 4.14 -10.90 12.17
CA VAL A 201 5.07 -9.78 12.11
C VAL A 201 4.46 -8.62 11.37
N GLY A 202 4.51 -7.43 11.97
CA GLY A 202 4.14 -6.16 11.34
C GLY A 202 5.35 -5.22 11.26
N ALA A 203 5.45 -4.50 10.16
CA ALA A 203 6.41 -3.41 9.96
C ALA A 203 5.69 -2.07 10.11
N PHE A 204 6.30 -1.12 10.82
CA PHE A 204 5.68 0.16 11.15
C PHE A 204 6.63 1.33 10.91
N VAL A 205 6.08 2.43 10.39
CA VAL A 205 6.71 3.75 10.41
C VAL A 205 5.84 4.66 11.28
N GLY A 206 6.34 5.02 12.45
CA GLY A 206 5.49 5.57 13.51
C GLY A 206 4.40 4.56 13.91
N ASP A 207 3.13 4.96 13.85
CA ASP A 207 1.98 4.10 14.15
C ASP A 207 1.35 3.47 12.90
N GLU A 208 1.84 3.79 11.71
CA GLU A 208 1.30 3.26 10.45
C GLU A 208 1.88 1.87 10.13
N CYS A 209 1.01 0.88 9.99
CA CYS A 209 1.40 -0.43 9.47
C CYS A 209 1.80 -0.31 7.99
N ARG A 210 2.99 -0.78 7.67
CA ARG A 210 3.61 -0.71 6.34
C ARG A 210 3.91 -2.08 5.74
N GLY A 211 3.60 -3.14 6.45
CA GLY A 211 3.75 -4.51 6.03
C GLY A 211 3.28 -5.47 7.11
N LYS A 212 2.73 -6.61 6.73
CA LYS A 212 2.29 -7.66 7.66
C LYS A 212 2.47 -9.02 7.02
N VAL A 213 2.94 -9.99 7.81
CA VAL A 213 3.09 -11.38 7.39
C VAL A 213 2.93 -12.32 8.59
N GLU A 214 2.43 -13.53 8.35
CA GLU A 214 2.48 -14.63 9.29
C GLU A 214 3.73 -15.47 9.01
N LEU A 215 4.49 -15.83 10.07
CA LEU A 215 5.74 -16.58 9.93
C LEU A 215 5.49 -18.02 9.47
N SER A 216 6.28 -18.45 8.51
CA SER A 216 6.29 -19.85 8.05
C SER A 216 6.90 -20.81 9.08
N GLY A 217 7.84 -20.32 9.89
CA GLY A 217 8.66 -21.11 10.81
C GLY A 217 9.68 -22.00 10.11
N LEU A 218 9.99 -21.72 8.85
CA LEU A 218 10.95 -22.47 8.03
C LEU A 218 12.31 -21.77 7.85
N GLY A 219 12.53 -20.66 8.55
CA GLY A 219 13.74 -19.84 8.48
C GLY A 219 13.71 -18.76 7.40
N ILE A 220 12.72 -18.77 6.52
CA ILE A 220 12.54 -17.78 5.47
C ILE A 220 11.07 -17.37 5.40
N THR A 221 10.78 -16.15 5.81
CA THR A 221 9.50 -15.48 5.56
C THR A 221 9.79 -14.08 5.07
N LEU A 222 9.44 -13.82 3.82
CA LEU A 222 9.63 -12.52 3.17
C LEU A 222 8.46 -11.60 3.49
N LEU A 223 8.81 -10.37 3.87
CA LEU A 223 7.86 -9.29 4.11
C LEU A 223 8.18 -8.12 3.21
N ASP A 224 7.23 -7.71 2.39
CA ASP A 224 7.28 -6.46 1.67
C ASP A 224 6.89 -5.31 2.61
N ILE A 225 7.81 -4.36 2.74
CA ILE A 225 7.66 -3.17 3.57
C ILE A 225 7.52 -1.98 2.65
N TYR A 226 6.46 -1.22 2.83
CA TYR A 226 6.09 -0.10 1.96
C TYR A 226 6.45 1.23 2.60
N GLY A 227 7.25 2.05 1.91
CA GLY A 227 7.72 3.36 2.38
C GLY A 227 7.24 4.51 1.50
N ARG A 228 7.14 5.70 2.09
CA ARG A 228 6.88 6.95 1.36
C ARG A 228 8.16 7.52 0.76
N SER A 229 9.29 7.26 1.41
CA SER A 229 10.60 7.72 0.96
C SER A 229 11.72 6.78 1.41
N ALA A 230 12.85 6.85 0.72
CA ALA A 230 14.06 6.18 1.17
C ALA A 230 14.55 6.78 2.51
N GLY A 231 15.10 5.93 3.37
CA GLY A 231 15.65 6.32 4.66
C GLY A 231 14.66 6.37 5.82
N GLU A 232 13.38 6.09 5.60
CA GLU A 232 12.43 5.90 6.71
C GLU A 232 12.91 4.79 7.63
N SER A 233 12.77 5.01 8.95
CA SER A 233 13.10 4.01 9.96
C SER A 233 11.87 3.17 10.27
N VAL A 234 12.05 1.85 10.19
CA VAL A 234 10.97 0.88 10.36
C VAL A 234 11.16 0.13 11.68
N THR A 235 10.12 0.12 12.49
CA THR A 235 9.99 -0.71 13.69
C THR A 235 9.31 -2.02 13.31
N LEU A 236 9.88 -3.15 13.70
CA LEU A 236 9.18 -4.44 13.61
C LEU A 236 8.47 -4.76 14.92
N LYS A 237 7.23 -5.22 14.82
CA LYS A 237 6.47 -5.80 15.93
C LYS A 237 6.20 -7.26 15.61
N CYS A 238 6.50 -8.17 16.55
CA CYS A 238 6.24 -9.59 16.40
C CYS A 238 5.31 -10.07 17.52
N TYR A 239 4.14 -10.56 17.15
CA TYR A 239 3.21 -11.20 18.08
C TYR A 239 3.48 -12.69 18.15
N ASP A 240 3.83 -13.17 19.35
CA ASP A 240 3.99 -14.59 19.67
C ASP A 240 2.67 -15.13 20.24
N ALA A 241 1.92 -15.82 19.40
CA ALA A 241 0.61 -16.35 19.75
C ALA A 241 0.65 -17.39 20.88
N ALA A 242 1.75 -18.16 20.96
CA ALA A 242 1.89 -19.21 21.98
C ALA A 242 2.15 -18.63 23.37
N LYS A 243 2.80 -17.46 23.45
CA LYS A 243 3.14 -16.81 24.72
C LYS A 243 2.22 -15.64 25.06
N GLY A 244 1.44 -15.13 24.12
CA GLY A 244 0.68 -13.90 24.27
C GLY A 244 1.59 -12.70 24.50
N LEU A 245 2.71 -12.64 23.78
CA LEU A 245 3.71 -11.58 23.89
C LEU A 245 3.84 -10.81 22.58
N MET A 246 4.03 -9.52 22.71
CA MET A 246 4.41 -8.62 21.62
C MET A 246 5.86 -8.20 21.82
N TYR A 247 6.71 -8.51 20.86
CA TYR A 247 8.08 -8.01 20.78
C TYR A 247 8.12 -6.80 19.87
N THR A 248 8.82 -5.74 20.30
CA THR A 248 8.99 -4.51 19.50
C THR A 248 10.48 -4.25 19.30
N ILE A 249 10.91 -4.25 18.04
CA ILE A 249 12.30 -4.01 17.62
C ILE A 249 12.36 -2.64 16.93
N PRO A 250 12.83 -1.58 17.60
CA PRO A 250 12.93 -0.26 17.00
C PRO A 250 14.04 -0.24 15.93
N ASP A 251 13.89 0.61 14.93
CA ASP A 251 14.89 0.84 13.88
C ASP A 251 15.42 -0.44 13.20
N ALA A 252 14.57 -1.47 13.12
CA ALA A 252 14.95 -2.78 12.62
C ALA A 252 15.36 -2.78 11.14
N VAL A 253 14.75 -1.89 10.34
CA VAL A 253 15.00 -1.75 8.90
C VAL A 253 15.10 -0.27 8.53
N LYS A 254 15.95 0.05 7.57
CA LYS A 254 15.95 1.34 6.85
C LYS A 254 15.44 1.12 5.43
N MET A 255 14.47 1.93 5.04
CA MET A 255 13.93 1.94 3.67
C MET A 255 14.95 2.44 2.66
#